data_99fd04ab240f04d2cf1f77c8cc0148ad
#
_entry.id   99fd04ab240f04d2cf1f77c8cc0148ad
#
_cell.length_a   1.000
_cell.length_b   1.000
_cell.length_c   1.000
_cell.angle_alpha   90.00
_cell.angle_beta   90.00
_cell.angle_gamma   90.00
#
_symmetry.space_group_name_H-M   'P 1'
#
loop_
_entity.id
_entity.type
_entity.pdbx_description
1 polymer ?
#
loop_
_entity_poly.entity_id
_entity_poly.type
_entity_poly.pdbx_seq_one_letter_code
_entity_poly.pdbx_strand_id
1 'polypeptide(L)'
;KKYIKWILSRFYKKTIQYIELDKLYKNIQIQDKEIKKIYEANKDLFEQEFKKINYTELLPNNLIGQVEYNKAYFKEIDNIENNILDGASMNDFVKRYNLSMTTINETNLLKKNIEGKDIIKIDNNLFSKIFNLTSVSNPELITIGSKYYLGEVAEVKKVKGTLADKKIKDAIISQIKIKNIIE
;
A
#
# COMPACT_ATOMS: atom_id res chain seq x y z
N LYS A 1 -24.40 29.64 -21.82
CA LYS A 1 -23.76 29.31 -20.50
C LYS A 1 -23.69 30.52 -19.56
N LYS A 2 -23.42 31.73 -20.02
CA LYS A 2 -23.39 32.97 -19.21
C LYS A 2 -24.76 33.37 -18.65
N TYR A 3 -25.84 33.20 -19.41
CA TYR A 3 -27.21 33.53 -19.00
C TYR A 3 -27.76 32.60 -17.90
N ILE A 4 -27.47 31.29 -17.99
CA ILE A 4 -27.93 30.33 -16.98
C ILE A 4 -27.23 30.59 -15.64
N LYS A 5 -25.95 30.96 -15.65
CA LYS A 5 -25.21 31.31 -14.44
C LYS A 5 -25.73 32.57 -13.76
N TRP A 6 -26.17 33.55 -14.56
CA TRP A 6 -26.77 34.80 -14.08
C TRP A 6 -28.17 34.59 -13.45
N ILE A 7 -29.03 33.76 -14.07
CA ILE A 7 -30.32 33.38 -13.54
C ILE A 7 -30.19 32.64 -12.22
N LEU A 8 -29.30 31.62 -12.16
CA LEU A 8 -29.06 30.84 -10.94
C LEU A 8 -28.48 31.69 -9.80
N SER A 9 -27.64 32.69 -10.09
CA SER A 9 -27.12 33.60 -9.07
C SER A 9 -28.17 34.54 -8.49
N ARG A 10 -29.25 34.79 -9.22
CA ARG A 10 -30.33 35.72 -8.81
C ARG A 10 -31.42 35.04 -7.97
N PHE A 11 -31.62 33.72 -8.12
CA PHE A 11 -32.70 32.98 -7.45
C PHE A 11 -32.22 32.09 -6.29
N TYR A 12 -30.92 31.84 -6.18
CA TYR A 12 -30.38 30.99 -5.11
C TYR A 12 -29.26 31.71 -4.35
N LYS A 13 -29.61 32.61 -3.47
CA LYS A 13 -28.69 33.09 -2.42
C LYS A 13 -28.65 32.02 -1.35
N LYS A 14 -27.57 31.21 -1.32
CA LYS A 14 -27.28 30.32 -0.20
C LYS A 14 -26.29 31.03 0.72
N THR A 15 -26.69 31.25 1.96
CA THR A 15 -25.78 31.67 3.02
C THR A 15 -25.25 30.39 3.66
N ILE A 16 -23.96 30.17 3.59
CA ILE A 16 -23.30 29.04 4.29
C ILE A 16 -22.68 29.65 5.54
N GLN A 17 -23.12 29.18 6.70
CA GLN A 17 -22.44 29.43 7.96
C GLN A 17 -21.53 28.23 8.23
N TYR A 18 -20.26 28.47 8.48
CA TYR A 18 -19.31 27.44 8.88
C TYR A 18 -18.64 27.86 10.19
N ILE A 19 -18.35 26.89 11.01
CA ILE A 19 -17.62 27.07 12.26
C ILE A 19 -16.29 26.36 12.08
N GLU A 20 -15.19 27.09 12.26
CA GLU A 20 -13.86 26.49 12.31
C GLU A 20 -13.71 25.77 13.65
N LEU A 21 -13.77 24.45 13.65
CA LEU A 21 -13.71 23.63 14.84
C LEU A 21 -12.47 23.91 15.68
N ASP A 22 -11.34 24.17 15.07
CA ASP A 22 -10.09 24.50 15.74
C ASP A 22 -10.17 25.76 16.61
N LYS A 23 -11.07 26.70 16.26
CA LYS A 23 -11.31 27.91 17.06
C LYS A 23 -12.14 27.65 18.32
N LEU A 24 -13.03 26.64 18.27
CA LEU A 24 -13.86 26.25 19.42
C LEU A 24 -13.04 25.46 20.47
N TYR A 25 -11.97 24.80 20.05
CA TYR A 25 -11.23 23.84 20.89
C TYR A 25 -9.87 24.29 21.36
N LYS A 26 -9.55 25.57 21.26
CA LYS A 26 -8.24 26.11 21.71
C LYS A 26 -7.89 25.81 23.17
N ASN A 27 -8.84 25.43 24.01
CA ASN A 27 -8.67 25.31 25.46
C ASN A 27 -8.97 23.92 26.03
N ILE A 28 -9.19 22.87 25.22
CA ILE A 28 -9.41 21.53 25.79
C ILE A 28 -8.05 20.92 26.14
N GLN A 29 -7.78 20.82 27.46
CA GLN A 29 -6.65 20.06 27.97
C GLN A 29 -7.01 18.57 27.95
N ILE A 30 -6.45 17.84 26.99
CA ILE A 30 -6.61 16.39 26.91
C ILE A 30 -5.55 15.75 27.81
N GLN A 31 -6.01 14.96 28.78
CA GLN A 31 -5.12 14.28 29.72
C GLN A 31 -4.47 13.04 29.08
N ASP A 32 -3.20 12.78 29.36
CA ASP A 32 -2.50 11.58 28.87
C ASP A 32 -3.19 10.27 29.30
N LYS A 33 -3.89 10.27 30.46
CA LYS A 33 -4.71 9.14 30.93
C LYS A 33 -5.85 8.81 29.94
N GLU A 34 -6.49 9.80 29.35
CA GLU A 34 -7.56 9.63 28.40
C GLU A 34 -7.02 9.10 27.06
N ILE A 35 -5.89 9.66 26.59
CA ILE A 35 -5.19 9.16 25.41
C ILE A 35 -4.85 7.69 25.58
N LYS A 36 -4.27 7.32 26.74
CA LYS A 36 -3.91 5.94 27.04
C LYS A 36 -5.12 5.03 27.08
N LYS A 37 -6.24 5.46 27.66
CA LYS A 37 -7.49 4.67 27.72
C LYS A 37 -8.03 4.37 26.31
N ILE A 38 -8.05 5.36 25.42
CA ILE A 38 -8.54 5.16 24.04
C ILE A 38 -7.58 4.28 23.26
N TYR A 39 -6.27 4.46 23.42
CA TYR A 39 -5.28 3.61 22.79
C TYR A 39 -5.45 2.14 23.23
N GLU A 40 -5.55 1.85 24.53
CA GLU A 40 -5.72 0.50 25.04
C GLU A 40 -7.00 -0.17 24.53
N ALA A 41 -8.11 0.60 24.43
CA ALA A 41 -9.39 0.11 23.93
C ALA A 41 -9.38 -0.17 22.41
N ASN A 42 -8.43 0.39 21.66
CA ASN A 42 -8.40 0.36 20.20
C ASN A 42 -7.03 -0.10 19.65
N LYS A 43 -6.25 -0.84 20.42
CA LYS A 43 -4.89 -1.27 20.03
C LYS A 43 -4.81 -1.91 18.67
N ASP A 44 -5.81 -2.72 18.31
CA ASP A 44 -5.83 -3.47 17.06
C ASP A 44 -6.08 -2.57 15.84
N LEU A 45 -6.68 -1.38 16.04
CA LEU A 45 -6.85 -0.39 14.98
C LEU A 45 -5.54 0.31 14.59
N PHE A 46 -4.52 0.22 15.45
CA PHE A 46 -3.20 0.79 15.22
C PHE A 46 -2.18 -0.25 14.75
N GLU A 47 -2.66 -1.45 14.39
CA GLU A 47 -1.82 -2.48 13.79
C GLU A 47 -1.49 -2.10 12.33
N GLN A 48 -0.22 -2.18 11.99
CA GLN A 48 0.27 -1.97 10.63
C GLN A 48 0.83 -3.26 10.08
N GLU A 49 0.45 -3.56 8.85
CA GLU A 49 0.96 -4.70 8.11
C GLU A 49 2.22 -4.30 7.34
N PHE A 50 3.27 -5.07 7.55
CA PHE A 50 4.51 -5.00 6.77
C PHE A 50 4.70 -6.31 6.03
N LYS A 51 5.10 -6.21 4.77
CA LYS A 51 5.36 -7.36 3.91
C LYS A 51 6.81 -7.38 3.45
N LYS A 52 7.39 -8.56 3.41
CA LYS A 52 8.58 -8.84 2.63
C LYS A 52 8.13 -9.26 1.25
N ILE A 53 8.57 -8.56 0.22
CA ILE A 53 8.20 -8.85 -1.16
C ILE A 53 9.43 -9.16 -1.99
N ASN A 54 9.31 -10.14 -2.88
CA ASN A 54 10.29 -10.48 -3.88
C ASN A 54 9.70 -10.23 -5.26
N TYR A 55 10.51 -9.76 -6.19
CA TYR A 55 10.10 -9.65 -7.58
C TYR A 55 11.29 -9.72 -8.53
N THR A 56 11.00 -10.08 -9.78
CA THR A 56 11.96 -10.08 -10.89
C THR A 56 11.25 -9.78 -12.20
N GLU A 57 11.91 -9.08 -13.12
CA GLU A 57 11.42 -8.87 -14.47
C GLU A 57 11.77 -10.08 -15.34
N LEU A 58 10.81 -10.56 -16.13
CA LEU A 58 10.98 -11.67 -17.05
C LEU A 58 11.43 -11.14 -18.41
N LEU A 59 12.72 -11.04 -18.62
CA LEU A 59 13.30 -10.57 -19.86
C LEU A 59 13.47 -11.72 -20.88
N PRO A 60 13.27 -11.47 -22.20
CA PRO A 60 13.45 -12.50 -23.21
C PRO A 60 14.85 -13.12 -23.19
N ASN A 61 15.86 -12.32 -22.92
CA ASN A 61 17.24 -12.82 -22.81
C ASN A 61 17.42 -13.90 -21.75
N ASN A 62 16.73 -13.75 -20.60
CA ASN A 62 16.79 -14.73 -19.53
C ASN A 62 15.98 -15.99 -19.83
N LEU A 63 14.81 -15.84 -20.49
CA LEU A 63 13.88 -16.94 -20.71
C LEU A 63 14.28 -17.79 -21.94
N ILE A 64 14.70 -17.15 -23.01
CA ILE A 64 14.92 -17.81 -24.32
C ILE A 64 16.29 -17.49 -24.96
N GLY A 65 17.17 -16.76 -24.26
CA GLY A 65 18.49 -16.38 -24.78
C GLY A 65 18.46 -15.40 -25.96
N GLN A 66 17.33 -14.72 -26.21
CA GLN A 66 17.13 -13.76 -27.29
C GLN A 66 16.69 -12.40 -26.73
N VAL A 67 16.86 -11.33 -27.51
CA VAL A 67 16.49 -9.97 -27.04
C VAL A 67 15.04 -9.63 -27.35
N GLU A 68 14.45 -10.29 -28.35
CA GLU A 68 13.16 -9.95 -28.91
C GLU A 68 11.99 -10.64 -28.19
N TYR A 69 10.89 -9.90 -28.03
CA TYR A 69 9.60 -10.41 -27.55
C TYR A 69 8.88 -11.12 -28.71
N ASN A 70 9.21 -12.38 -28.93
CA ASN A 70 8.69 -13.20 -30.02
C ASN A 70 7.77 -14.32 -29.51
N LYS A 71 7.26 -15.13 -30.42
CA LYS A 71 6.35 -16.25 -30.11
C LYS A 71 6.95 -17.25 -29.10
N ALA A 72 8.27 -17.48 -29.14
CA ALA A 72 8.93 -18.38 -28.22
C ALA A 72 8.94 -17.81 -26.79
N TYR A 73 9.16 -16.49 -26.66
CA TYR A 73 9.08 -15.79 -25.37
C TYR A 73 7.68 -15.92 -24.75
N PHE A 74 6.62 -15.63 -25.50
CA PHE A 74 5.25 -15.71 -24.97
C PHE A 74 4.86 -17.14 -24.60
N LYS A 75 5.31 -18.14 -25.38
CA LYS A 75 5.13 -19.54 -25.02
C LYS A 75 5.83 -19.88 -23.69
N GLU A 76 6.99 -19.27 -23.40
CA GLU A 76 7.69 -19.50 -22.15
C GLU A 76 7.02 -18.79 -20.98
N ILE A 77 6.40 -17.64 -21.20
CA ILE A 77 5.52 -16.98 -20.21
C ILE A 77 4.33 -17.89 -19.85
N ASP A 78 3.67 -18.49 -20.84
CA ASP A 78 2.58 -19.45 -20.60
C ASP A 78 3.07 -20.68 -19.82
N ASN A 79 4.28 -21.18 -20.11
CA ASN A 79 4.90 -22.27 -19.37
C ASN A 79 5.17 -21.89 -17.88
N ILE A 80 5.63 -20.66 -17.65
CA ILE A 80 5.84 -20.14 -16.29
C ILE A 80 4.51 -20.10 -15.54
N GLU A 81 3.45 -19.58 -16.15
CA GLU A 81 2.12 -19.52 -15.54
C GLU A 81 1.61 -20.93 -15.17
N ASN A 82 1.73 -21.89 -16.07
CA ASN A 82 1.37 -23.29 -15.78
C ASN A 82 2.21 -23.90 -14.63
N ASN A 83 3.52 -23.65 -14.62
CA ASN A 83 4.38 -24.13 -13.53
C ASN A 83 4.00 -23.50 -12.16
N ILE A 84 3.56 -22.23 -12.15
CA ILE A 84 3.03 -21.58 -10.93
C ILE A 84 1.79 -22.33 -10.43
N LEU A 85 0.87 -22.66 -11.34
CA LEU A 85 -0.35 -23.42 -11.02
C LEU A 85 0.00 -24.82 -10.49
N ASP A 86 1.09 -25.43 -10.97
CA ASP A 86 1.62 -26.71 -10.51
C ASP A 86 2.43 -26.60 -9.20
N GLY A 87 2.54 -25.38 -8.61
CA GLY A 87 3.15 -25.16 -7.31
C GLY A 87 4.65 -24.84 -7.35
N ALA A 88 5.22 -24.44 -8.49
CA ALA A 88 6.62 -24.03 -8.56
C ALA A 88 6.86 -22.75 -7.75
N SER A 89 7.94 -22.74 -6.97
CA SER A 89 8.32 -21.60 -6.13
C SER A 89 9.09 -20.53 -6.89
N MET A 90 9.14 -19.31 -6.32
CA MET A 90 9.96 -18.22 -6.86
C MET A 90 11.42 -18.62 -7.06
N ASN A 91 11.98 -19.39 -6.13
CA ASN A 91 13.36 -19.86 -6.21
C ASN A 91 13.60 -20.85 -7.35
N ASP A 92 12.60 -21.65 -7.73
CA ASP A 92 12.71 -22.56 -8.87
C ASP A 92 12.88 -21.78 -10.18
N PHE A 93 12.10 -20.72 -10.36
CA PHE A 93 12.21 -19.84 -11.52
C PHE A 93 13.53 -19.06 -11.54
N VAL A 94 13.95 -18.50 -10.38
CA VAL A 94 15.22 -17.80 -10.25
C VAL A 94 16.38 -18.68 -10.67
N LYS A 95 16.42 -19.94 -10.22
CA LYS A 95 17.46 -20.90 -10.59
C LYS A 95 17.37 -21.33 -12.04
N ARG A 96 16.16 -21.66 -12.53
CA ARG A 96 15.95 -22.18 -13.90
C ARG A 96 16.36 -21.19 -14.97
N TYR A 97 16.00 -19.92 -14.79
CA TYR A 97 16.22 -18.87 -15.79
C TYR A 97 17.35 -17.90 -15.42
N ASN A 98 18.09 -18.18 -14.36
CA ASN A 98 19.17 -17.31 -13.85
C ASN A 98 18.70 -15.85 -13.68
N LEU A 99 17.55 -15.66 -13.00
CA LEU A 99 16.94 -14.36 -12.81
C LEU A 99 17.58 -13.57 -11.68
N SER A 100 17.68 -12.25 -11.84
CA SER A 100 18.03 -11.33 -10.77
C SER A 100 16.80 -10.98 -9.96
N MET A 101 16.70 -11.52 -8.75
CA MET A 101 15.58 -11.24 -7.84
C MET A 101 15.87 -10.00 -6.99
N THR A 102 14.91 -9.10 -6.93
CA THR A 102 14.93 -7.95 -6.00
C THR A 102 14.07 -8.29 -4.79
N THR A 103 14.61 -8.08 -3.59
CA THR A 103 13.89 -8.26 -2.32
C THR A 103 13.71 -6.91 -1.63
N ILE A 104 12.49 -6.61 -1.22
CA ILE A 104 12.16 -5.47 -0.35
C ILE A 104 11.74 -6.04 1.00
N ASN A 105 12.55 -5.79 2.02
CA ASN A 105 12.26 -6.23 3.37
C ASN A 105 11.31 -5.24 4.06
N GLU A 106 10.32 -5.77 4.79
CA GLU A 106 9.48 -5.04 5.74
C GLU A 106 8.92 -3.70 5.22
N THR A 107 8.15 -3.75 4.16
CA THR A 107 7.47 -2.56 3.62
C THR A 107 5.98 -2.55 3.95
N ASN A 108 5.44 -1.37 4.28
CA ASN A 108 4.00 -1.15 4.39
C ASN A 108 3.41 -0.56 3.09
N LEU A 109 2.09 -0.39 3.05
CA LEU A 109 1.37 0.16 1.89
C LEU A 109 1.86 1.57 1.47
N LEU A 110 2.41 2.34 2.39
CA LEU A 110 2.98 3.68 2.12
C LEU A 110 4.44 3.63 1.64
N LYS A 111 4.95 2.45 1.29
CA LYS A 111 6.34 2.21 0.89
C LYS A 111 7.36 2.64 1.95
N LYS A 112 7.01 2.46 3.21
CA LYS A 112 7.89 2.74 4.33
C LYS A 112 8.28 1.45 5.04
N ASN A 113 9.52 1.39 5.51
CA ASN A 113 9.96 0.31 6.39
C ASN A 113 9.44 0.52 7.83
N ILE A 114 9.71 -0.41 8.72
CA ILE A 114 9.33 -0.36 10.15
C ILE A 114 9.83 0.93 10.85
N GLU A 115 10.98 1.46 10.43
CA GLU A 115 11.54 2.71 10.98
C GLU A 115 10.90 3.97 10.37
N GLY A 116 9.96 3.82 9.44
CA GLY A 116 9.29 4.92 8.75
C GLY A 116 10.10 5.54 7.61
N LYS A 117 11.22 4.93 7.22
CA LYS A 117 12.06 5.36 6.10
C LYS A 117 11.49 4.85 4.78
N ASP A 118 11.70 5.62 3.71
CA ASP A 118 11.32 5.20 2.37
C ASP A 118 12.13 3.97 1.92
N ILE A 119 11.45 3.03 1.29
CA ILE A 119 12.07 1.85 0.70
C ILE A 119 12.71 2.18 -0.66
N ILE A 120 13.37 1.18 -1.25
CA ILE A 120 13.93 1.25 -2.61
C ILE A 120 12.85 1.70 -3.61
N LYS A 121 13.25 2.52 -4.58
CA LYS A 121 12.36 2.99 -5.65
C LYS A 121 11.88 1.82 -6.50
N ILE A 122 10.58 1.57 -6.48
CA ILE A 122 9.88 0.57 -7.28
C ILE A 122 8.71 1.25 -8.01
N ASP A 123 8.37 0.77 -9.21
CA ASP A 123 7.17 1.24 -9.91
C ASP A 123 5.92 1.10 -9.04
N ASN A 124 5.06 2.12 -9.05
CA ASN A 124 3.88 2.18 -8.19
C ASN A 124 2.86 1.07 -8.49
N ASN A 125 2.65 0.78 -9.78
CA ASN A 125 1.68 -0.23 -10.20
C ASN A 125 2.18 -1.63 -9.87
N LEU A 126 3.47 -1.89 -10.10
CA LEU A 126 4.11 -3.16 -9.75
C LEU A 126 4.06 -3.38 -8.24
N PHE A 127 4.46 -2.38 -7.45
CA PHE A 127 4.39 -2.45 -5.99
C PHE A 127 2.98 -2.76 -5.51
N SER A 128 1.98 -2.01 -6.01
CA SER A 128 0.59 -2.19 -5.59
C SER A 128 0.07 -3.59 -5.91
N LYS A 129 0.39 -4.12 -7.09
CA LYS A 129 -0.03 -5.48 -7.46
C LYS A 129 0.61 -6.53 -6.55
N ILE A 130 1.92 -6.46 -6.30
CA ILE A 130 2.61 -7.43 -5.42
C ILE A 130 2.13 -7.28 -3.98
N PHE A 131 2.01 -6.05 -3.47
CA PHE A 131 1.59 -5.83 -2.09
C PHE A 131 0.18 -6.36 -1.80
N ASN A 132 -0.71 -6.35 -2.79
CA ASN A 132 -2.08 -6.83 -2.67
C ASN A 132 -2.24 -8.35 -2.90
N LEU A 133 -1.16 -9.08 -3.18
CA LEU A 133 -1.22 -10.53 -3.22
C LEU A 133 -1.63 -11.09 -1.86
N THR A 134 -2.54 -12.05 -1.88
CA THR A 134 -3.11 -12.67 -0.68
C THR A 134 -2.38 -13.94 -0.27
N SER A 135 -1.75 -14.61 -1.24
CA SER A 135 -0.96 -15.82 -1.01
C SER A 135 0.44 -15.45 -0.52
N VAL A 136 0.92 -16.15 0.49
CA VAL A 136 2.29 -16.00 1.02
C VAL A 136 3.14 -17.12 0.44
N SER A 137 4.36 -16.78 0.01
CA SER A 137 5.36 -17.70 -0.57
C SER A 137 4.91 -18.39 -1.87
N ASN A 138 3.90 -17.83 -2.54
CA ASN A 138 3.47 -18.26 -3.87
C ASN A 138 3.75 -17.13 -4.85
N PRO A 139 4.57 -17.35 -5.89
CA PRO A 139 4.78 -16.35 -6.92
C PRO A 139 3.52 -16.19 -7.81
N GLU A 140 3.32 -14.99 -8.30
CA GLU A 140 2.30 -14.70 -9.31
C GLU A 140 2.92 -13.99 -10.51
N LEU A 141 2.38 -14.27 -11.69
CA LEU A 141 2.74 -13.60 -12.93
C LEU A 141 2.02 -12.24 -12.99
N ILE A 142 2.79 -11.17 -13.09
CA ILE A 142 2.29 -9.80 -13.06
C ILE A 142 2.61 -9.09 -14.37
N THR A 143 1.60 -8.53 -15.02
CA THR A 143 1.77 -7.73 -16.24
C THR A 143 1.67 -6.24 -15.93
N ILE A 144 2.67 -5.46 -16.34
CA ILE A 144 2.68 -3.99 -16.27
C ILE A 144 3.00 -3.44 -17.67
N GLY A 145 2.00 -2.92 -18.35
CA GLY A 145 2.13 -2.53 -19.75
C GLY A 145 2.47 -3.74 -20.61
N SER A 146 3.62 -3.70 -21.30
CA SER A 146 4.14 -4.81 -22.11
C SER A 146 5.15 -5.69 -21.39
N LYS A 147 5.40 -5.46 -20.10
CA LYS A 147 6.40 -6.17 -19.32
C LYS A 147 5.77 -7.20 -18.41
N TYR A 148 6.47 -8.30 -18.23
CA TYR A 148 6.08 -9.38 -17.31
C TYR A 148 7.05 -9.47 -16.14
N TYR A 149 6.48 -9.70 -14.97
CA TYR A 149 7.21 -9.85 -13.73
C TYR A 149 6.73 -11.10 -12.99
N LEU A 150 7.61 -11.73 -12.25
CA LEU A 150 7.22 -12.59 -11.14
C LEU A 150 7.27 -11.78 -9.87
N GLY A 151 6.24 -11.87 -9.05
CA GLY A 151 6.17 -11.21 -7.76
C GLY A 151 5.59 -12.15 -6.71
N GLU A 152 6.08 -12.05 -5.48
CA GLU A 152 5.53 -12.78 -4.35
C GLU A 152 5.57 -11.95 -3.07
N VAL A 153 4.65 -12.22 -2.17
CA VAL A 153 4.74 -11.86 -0.76
C VAL A 153 5.45 -13.01 -0.04
N ALA A 154 6.70 -12.80 0.35
CA ALA A 154 7.49 -13.85 1.02
C ALA A 154 7.14 -13.96 2.51
N GLU A 155 6.74 -12.87 3.15
CA GLU A 155 6.41 -12.82 4.58
C GLU A 155 5.44 -11.67 4.87
N VAL A 156 4.54 -11.87 5.83
CA VAL A 156 3.64 -10.85 6.37
C VAL A 156 3.89 -10.71 7.86
N LYS A 157 4.17 -9.49 8.30
CA LYS A 157 4.40 -9.15 9.71
C LYS A 157 3.43 -8.06 10.14
N LYS A 158 2.74 -8.28 11.23
CA LYS A 158 1.88 -7.29 11.85
C LYS A 158 2.59 -6.64 13.03
N VAL A 159 2.66 -5.32 13.01
CA VAL A 159 3.35 -4.53 14.04
C VAL A 159 2.33 -3.61 14.69
N LYS A 160 2.19 -3.72 16.00
CA LYS A 160 1.33 -2.83 16.78
C LYS A 160 2.00 -1.47 16.91
N GLY A 161 1.32 -0.45 16.42
CA GLY A 161 1.74 0.92 16.64
C GLY A 161 1.69 1.28 18.12
N THR A 162 2.55 2.16 18.60
CA THR A 162 2.62 2.59 20.00
C THR A 162 2.30 4.06 20.15
N LEU A 163 2.00 4.51 21.36
CA LEU A 163 1.82 5.94 21.68
C LEU A 163 3.11 6.78 21.51
N ALA A 164 4.25 6.14 21.32
CA ALA A 164 5.47 6.83 20.91
C ALA A 164 5.40 7.33 19.47
N ASP A 165 4.56 6.72 18.62
CA ASP A 165 4.28 7.23 17.28
C ASP A 165 3.39 8.47 17.38
N LYS A 166 3.96 9.61 17.00
CA LYS A 166 3.27 10.91 17.02
C LYS A 166 1.97 10.88 16.21
N LYS A 167 1.93 10.16 15.07
CA LYS A 167 0.72 10.08 14.23
C LYS A 167 -0.43 9.39 14.95
N ILE A 168 -0.14 8.33 15.69
CA ILE A 168 -1.13 7.61 16.50
C ILE A 168 -1.62 8.51 17.63
N LYS A 169 -0.71 9.19 18.33
CA LYS A 169 -1.06 10.12 19.41
C LYS A 169 -1.94 11.26 18.86
N ASP A 170 -1.57 11.86 17.74
CA ASP A 170 -2.32 12.96 17.10
C ASP A 170 -3.70 12.50 16.60
N ALA A 171 -3.82 11.28 16.06
CA ALA A 171 -5.10 10.71 15.65
C ALA A 171 -6.04 10.51 16.83
N ILE A 172 -5.54 9.99 17.95
CA ILE A 172 -6.32 9.81 19.18
C ILE A 172 -6.75 11.17 19.74
N ILE A 173 -5.86 12.16 19.78
CA ILE A 173 -6.18 13.52 20.22
C ILE A 173 -7.28 14.12 19.35
N SER A 174 -7.20 13.94 18.04
CA SER A 174 -8.23 14.42 17.10
C SER A 174 -9.59 13.73 17.36
N GLN A 175 -9.58 12.43 17.61
CA GLN A 175 -10.79 11.67 17.95
C GLN A 175 -11.43 12.16 19.26
N ILE A 176 -10.65 12.43 20.29
CA ILE A 176 -11.14 13.00 21.56
C ILE A 176 -11.77 14.38 21.33
N LYS A 177 -11.09 15.23 20.57
CA LYS A 177 -11.60 16.55 20.20
C LYS A 177 -12.96 16.45 19.51
N ILE A 178 -13.08 15.58 18.48
CA ILE A 178 -14.33 15.38 17.74
C ILE A 178 -15.43 14.87 18.67
N LYS A 179 -15.13 13.92 19.56
CA LYS A 179 -16.11 13.40 20.52
C LYS A 179 -16.64 14.49 21.43
N ASN A 180 -15.76 15.31 22.02
CA ASN A 180 -16.14 16.42 22.90
C ASN A 180 -16.90 17.56 22.19
N ILE A 181 -16.98 17.51 20.83
CA ILE A 181 -17.78 18.44 20.02
C ILE A 181 -19.23 17.98 19.90
N ILE A 182 -19.43 16.67 19.86
CA ILE A 182 -20.72 16.05 19.54
C ILE A 182 -21.54 15.82 20.82
N GLU A 183 -20.88 15.68 21.94
CA GLU A 183 -21.49 15.61 23.29
C GLU A 183 -21.75 16.99 23.88
#